data_027d6e77e60de13f5a7210aced9fd624
#
_entry.id   027d6e77e60de13f5a7210aced9fd624
#
_cell.length_a   1.000
_cell.length_b   1.000
_cell.length_c   1.000
_cell.angle_alpha   90.00
_cell.angle_beta   90.00
_cell.angle_gamma   90.00
#
_symmetry.space_group_name_H-M   'P 1'
#
loop_
_entity.id
_entity.type
_entity.pdbx_description
1 polymer ?
#
loop_
_entity_poly.entity_id
_entity_poly.type
_entity_poly.pdbx_seq_one_letter_code
_entity_poly.pdbx_strand_id
1 'polypeptide(L)'
;MNARRKEATEKTPLLSKGSSPFGVIDCDKSSSNKPSSANMGIFYSLRERLKNRVLLVDVLAALFGMGAWLSINGMYTQLPLLVFNAPEGWGLPSYIVVLIQAANIGGVIYGVMQQFCKGKVSDSLFISILMFIGCLSLLLMSFFYGQTVEIGGNLHSVPLLALVFTCALVACTSSVLFIPYMSRFRETYLVSYMIGEGLSAFVPSITSLLQGVGGNPVCREVNSTDSIKKYEQYVPPPLFSVSTFLVLIFCLQLLSFISFILLKTLPICKKQRNSQSSSSYKNNNENEGVRSSMMPSSPEKGRSLTSDGDNGRGSAFMTESHDFESSPSPVTAQTKKMNNMTYTVFLIMQACASALANGLFPAIQSYSCLPYGNVAYHLAINLGSMANPVACYILFFVTFTSLSAISLIAFPTLVVAVFIFVTATMSPEPPLVNTSSGEALVVISWVLFTGLVSYIKLAIATRFRKNGGKGLFWYGAMTQVGSAIGAVTGFALLNYTGVFKSYSPC
;
A
#
# COMPACT_ATOMS: atom_id res chain seq x y z
N MET A 1 29.89 -69.44 39.32
CA MET A 1 29.60 -69.75 40.76
C MET A 1 28.68 -68.64 41.25
N ASN A 2 27.44 -69.00 41.33
CA ASN A 2 26.60 -68.98 42.55
C ASN A 2 26.51 -67.61 43.23
N ALA A 3 25.42 -67.09 43.62
CA ALA A 3 24.02 -67.40 43.71
C ALA A 3 23.30 -66.29 44.47
N ARG A 4 22.07 -65.99 44.07
CA ARG A 4 20.86 -65.91 44.91
C ARG A 4 20.88 -64.92 46.07
N ARG A 5 19.91 -64.08 46.15
CA ARG A 5 18.49 -64.14 46.46
C ARG A 5 18.10 -63.22 47.62
N LYS A 6 17.03 -62.57 47.49
CA LYS A 6 15.77 -62.40 48.19
C LYS A 6 15.65 -61.10 49.01
N GLU A 7 14.65 -60.34 48.72
CA GLU A 7 13.31 -60.17 49.38
C GLU A 7 13.42 -59.54 50.77
N ALA A 8 12.60 -58.71 51.25
CA ALA A 8 11.27 -58.21 51.03
C ALA A 8 10.88 -57.17 52.09
N THR A 9 9.82 -56.43 51.83
CA THR A 9 8.79 -55.91 52.80
C THR A 9 9.22 -54.91 53.88
N GLU A 10 8.56 -53.79 53.98
CA GLU A 10 7.21 -53.30 54.29
C GLU A 10 7.21 -52.25 55.37
N LYS A 11 6.30 -51.32 55.22
CA LYS A 11 5.64 -50.49 56.29
C LYS A 11 6.17 -49.09 56.65
N THR A 12 5.36 -48.13 56.19
CA THR A 12 5.01 -46.85 56.81
C THR A 12 4.59 -47.04 58.31
N PRO A 13 4.55 -46.02 59.18
CA PRO A 13 3.91 -44.71 58.96
C PRO A 13 4.40 -43.50 59.85
N LEU A 14 3.92 -42.30 59.46
CA LEU A 14 3.36 -41.19 60.23
C LEU A 14 4.22 -40.22 61.11
N LEU A 15 4.00 -38.94 60.76
CA LEU A 15 3.86 -37.74 61.62
C LEU A 15 5.11 -37.05 62.19
N SER A 16 5.39 -35.79 61.84
CA SER A 16 4.94 -34.56 62.51
C SER A 16 5.91 -33.39 62.36
N LYS A 17 5.36 -32.26 61.95
CA LYS A 17 5.66 -30.83 62.25
C LYS A 17 7.06 -30.36 62.62
N GLY A 18 7.47 -29.25 61.97
CA GLY A 18 8.38 -28.26 62.55
C GLY A 18 9.10 -27.34 61.59
N SER A 19 8.54 -26.18 61.33
CA SER A 19 9.09 -24.82 61.08
C SER A 19 10.59 -24.61 60.74
N SER A 20 10.85 -24.01 59.61
CA SER A 20 11.73 -22.86 59.19
C SER A 20 13.07 -22.61 59.92
N PRO A 21 14.00 -21.80 59.37
CA PRO A 21 14.26 -21.27 58.03
C PRO A 21 15.75 -21.31 57.57
N PHE A 22 16.05 -20.69 56.45
CA PHE A 22 17.36 -20.30 55.86
C PHE A 22 18.12 -21.31 55.00
N GLY A 23 18.07 -21.02 53.72
CA GLY A 23 19.09 -20.71 52.77
C GLY A 23 20.19 -21.74 52.47
N VAL A 24 20.17 -22.30 51.26
CA VAL A 24 21.36 -22.49 50.42
C VAL A 24 20.91 -22.59 48.95
N ILE A 25 21.57 -21.82 48.09
CA ILE A 25 21.48 -21.82 46.65
C ILE A 25 22.21 -23.06 46.18
N ASP A 26 21.51 -23.97 45.48
CA ASP A 26 22.14 -24.96 44.62
C ASP A 26 21.63 -24.80 43.19
N CYS A 27 22.58 -24.41 42.32
CA CYS A 27 22.46 -24.50 40.89
C CYS A 27 22.53 -25.95 40.44
N ASP A 28 21.44 -26.49 39.92
CA ASP A 28 21.60 -27.60 38.99
C ASP A 28 20.63 -27.52 37.82
N LYS A 29 21.21 -27.77 36.69
CA LYS A 29 20.88 -27.62 35.29
C LYS A 29 19.70 -28.47 34.81
N SER A 30 19.21 -28.00 33.70
CA SER A 30 18.40 -28.62 32.65
C SER A 30 16.93 -28.18 32.64
N SER A 31 16.73 -26.94 32.25
CA SER A 31 15.44 -26.51 31.69
C SER A 31 15.45 -26.84 30.19
N SER A 32 14.89 -27.98 29.84
CA SER A 32 14.47 -28.26 28.48
C SER A 32 13.34 -27.28 28.11
N ASN A 33 13.61 -26.30 27.26
CA ASN A 33 12.63 -25.42 26.68
C ASN A 33 11.61 -26.23 25.86
N LYS A 34 10.52 -26.65 26.49
CA LYS A 34 9.30 -27.03 25.76
C LYS A 34 8.68 -25.74 25.24
N PRO A 35 8.51 -25.58 23.91
CA PRO A 35 7.79 -24.43 23.37
C PRO A 35 6.38 -24.42 23.92
N SER A 36 5.90 -23.24 24.32
CA SER A 36 4.58 -23.06 24.92
C SER A 36 3.50 -23.62 23.98
N SER A 37 2.45 -24.23 24.50
CA SER A 37 1.37 -24.87 23.72
C SER A 37 0.69 -23.92 22.74
N ALA A 38 0.71 -22.62 23.00
CA ALA A 38 0.22 -21.57 22.10
C ALA A 38 1.07 -21.45 20.83
N ASN A 39 2.39 -21.54 20.93
CA ASN A 39 3.28 -21.50 19.78
C ASN A 39 3.14 -22.76 18.92
N MET A 40 2.90 -23.92 19.51
CA MET A 40 2.70 -25.18 18.80
C MET A 40 1.38 -25.17 18.02
N GLY A 41 0.31 -24.55 18.54
CA GLY A 41 -0.96 -24.35 17.83
C GLY A 41 -0.84 -23.43 16.62
N ILE A 42 -0.07 -22.36 16.72
CA ILE A 42 0.20 -21.43 15.62
C ILE A 42 1.03 -22.11 14.51
N PHE A 43 2.07 -22.87 14.88
CA PHE A 43 2.87 -23.63 13.92
C PHE A 43 2.07 -24.75 13.22
N TYR A 44 1.17 -25.43 13.92
CA TYR A 44 0.28 -26.44 13.34
C TYR A 44 -0.71 -25.81 12.37
N SER A 45 -1.33 -24.70 12.74
CA SER A 45 -2.24 -23.92 11.88
C SER A 45 -1.53 -23.37 10.65
N LEU A 46 -0.31 -22.85 10.78
CA LEU A 46 0.52 -22.40 9.65
C LEU A 46 0.90 -23.58 8.72
N ARG A 47 1.29 -24.72 9.28
CA ARG A 47 1.65 -25.92 8.51
C ARG A 47 0.46 -26.49 7.73
N GLU A 48 -0.74 -26.50 8.32
CA GLU A 48 -1.98 -26.90 7.64
C GLU A 48 -2.35 -25.91 6.51
N ARG A 49 -2.22 -24.60 6.76
CA ARG A 49 -2.43 -23.58 5.73
C ARG A 49 -1.44 -23.67 4.58
N LEU A 50 -0.20 -24.09 4.84
CA LEU A 50 0.84 -24.29 3.83
C LEU A 50 0.71 -25.63 3.06
N LYS A 51 0.16 -26.67 3.66
CA LYS A 51 0.12 -28.04 3.12
C LYS A 51 -0.67 -28.18 1.82
N ASN A 52 -1.64 -27.28 1.56
CA ASN A 52 -2.49 -27.28 0.36
C ASN A 52 -2.22 -26.06 -0.56
N ARG A 53 -1.04 -25.48 -0.47
CA ARG A 53 -0.63 -24.31 -1.24
C ARG A 53 -0.01 -24.72 -2.56
N VAL A 54 -0.46 -24.10 -3.64
CA VAL A 54 0.14 -24.31 -4.97
C VAL A 54 1.06 -23.13 -5.24
N LEU A 55 2.37 -23.33 -5.14
CA LEU A 55 3.40 -22.31 -5.32
C LEU A 55 3.23 -21.50 -6.61
N LEU A 56 2.82 -22.17 -7.71
CA LEU A 56 2.54 -21.50 -8.98
C LEU A 56 1.47 -20.39 -8.83
N VAL A 57 0.39 -20.67 -8.09
CA VAL A 57 -0.69 -19.68 -7.87
C VAL A 57 -0.20 -18.53 -7.00
N ASP A 58 0.68 -18.78 -6.01
CA ASP A 58 1.30 -17.75 -5.19
C ASP A 58 2.17 -16.81 -6.03
N VAL A 59 3.04 -17.36 -6.86
CA VAL A 59 3.92 -16.57 -7.73
C VAL A 59 3.09 -15.75 -8.72
N LEU A 60 2.09 -16.36 -9.36
CA LEU A 60 1.20 -15.64 -10.28
C LEU A 60 0.40 -14.54 -9.58
N ALA A 61 -0.06 -14.77 -8.34
CA ALA A 61 -0.76 -13.76 -7.55
C ALA A 61 0.16 -12.59 -7.17
N ALA A 62 1.40 -12.86 -6.78
CA ALA A 62 2.39 -11.83 -6.48
C ALA A 62 2.77 -11.02 -7.73
N LEU A 63 3.02 -11.67 -8.86
CA LEU A 63 3.29 -10.99 -10.12
C LEU A 63 2.10 -10.15 -10.60
N PHE A 64 0.87 -10.63 -10.43
CA PHE A 64 -0.33 -9.86 -10.73
C PHE A 64 -0.46 -8.63 -9.83
N GLY A 65 -0.21 -8.78 -8.52
CA GLY A 65 -0.24 -7.67 -7.55
C GLY A 65 0.79 -6.60 -7.87
N MET A 66 1.99 -6.99 -8.34
CA MET A 66 3.04 -6.06 -8.72
C MET A 66 2.58 -5.08 -9.82
N GLY A 67 1.76 -5.53 -10.77
CA GLY A 67 1.26 -4.67 -11.85
C GLY A 67 0.23 -3.62 -11.44
N ALA A 68 -0.23 -3.60 -10.19
CA ALA A 68 -1.23 -2.65 -9.73
C ALA A 68 -0.73 -1.19 -9.77
N TRP A 69 0.46 -0.92 -9.24
CA TRP A 69 1.06 0.42 -9.13
C TRP A 69 2.42 0.56 -9.83
N LEU A 70 2.89 -0.48 -10.50
CA LEU A 70 4.23 -0.55 -11.08
C LEU A 70 4.55 0.62 -12.03
N SER A 71 3.62 0.97 -12.89
CA SER A 71 3.79 2.03 -13.89
C SER A 71 3.98 3.41 -13.25
N ILE A 72 3.16 3.74 -12.27
CA ILE A 72 3.24 5.03 -11.57
C ILE A 72 4.46 5.09 -10.67
N ASN A 73 4.75 4.05 -9.90
CA ASN A 73 5.94 4.01 -9.06
C ASN A 73 7.21 4.09 -9.91
N GLY A 74 7.26 3.37 -11.04
CA GLY A 74 8.38 3.45 -11.99
C GLY A 74 8.57 4.85 -12.54
N MET A 75 7.49 5.52 -12.94
CA MET A 75 7.55 6.89 -13.45
C MET A 75 8.06 7.88 -12.37
N TYR A 76 7.58 7.76 -11.12
CA TYR A 76 8.07 8.60 -10.02
C TYR A 76 9.56 8.47 -9.79
N THR A 77 10.14 7.25 -9.88
CA THR A 77 11.58 7.05 -9.71
C THR A 77 12.43 7.71 -10.81
N GLN A 78 11.82 8.07 -11.96
CA GLN A 78 12.49 8.75 -13.05
C GLN A 78 12.41 10.29 -12.98
N LEU A 79 11.64 10.85 -12.03
CA LEU A 79 11.52 12.30 -11.88
C LEU A 79 12.85 13.06 -11.80
N PRO A 80 13.89 12.56 -11.07
CA PRO A 80 15.19 13.24 -11.01
C PRO A 80 15.88 13.42 -12.37
N LEU A 81 15.54 12.57 -13.35
CA LEU A 81 16.05 12.69 -14.72
C LEU A 81 15.10 13.49 -15.63
N LEU A 82 13.78 13.41 -15.38
CA LEU A 82 12.78 14.07 -16.20
C LEU A 82 12.69 15.57 -15.95
N VAL A 83 12.86 16.04 -14.70
CA VAL A 83 12.69 17.46 -14.35
C VAL A 83 13.69 18.40 -15.03
N PHE A 84 14.82 17.90 -15.52
CA PHE A 84 15.81 18.68 -16.25
C PHE A 84 15.52 18.74 -17.75
N ASN A 85 14.69 17.84 -18.27
CA ASN A 85 14.41 17.71 -19.69
C ASN A 85 12.99 18.16 -20.06
N ALA A 86 12.07 18.20 -19.10
CA ALA A 86 10.70 18.60 -19.29
C ALA A 86 10.53 20.13 -19.27
N PRO A 87 9.68 20.72 -20.12
CA PRO A 87 9.39 22.15 -20.08
C PRO A 87 8.83 22.65 -18.75
N GLU A 88 8.08 21.81 -18.03
CA GLU A 88 7.52 22.10 -16.70
C GLU A 88 8.63 22.17 -15.62
N GLY A 89 9.83 21.68 -15.91
CA GLY A 89 10.98 21.73 -14.99
C GLY A 89 10.67 21.14 -13.61
N TRP A 90 11.07 21.84 -12.58
CA TRP A 90 10.85 21.43 -11.18
C TRP A 90 9.38 21.36 -10.77
N GLY A 91 8.48 21.99 -11.54
CA GLY A 91 7.03 21.93 -11.36
C GLY A 91 6.39 20.62 -11.87
N LEU A 92 7.08 19.82 -12.70
CA LEU A 92 6.56 18.58 -13.30
C LEU A 92 5.87 17.64 -12.29
N PRO A 93 6.41 17.39 -11.08
CA PRO A 93 5.74 16.54 -10.10
C PRO A 93 4.35 17.04 -9.70
N SER A 94 4.10 18.36 -9.67
CA SER A 94 2.80 18.90 -9.31
C SER A 94 1.71 18.59 -10.32
N TYR A 95 2.03 18.65 -11.62
CA TYR A 95 1.13 18.25 -12.71
C TYR A 95 0.79 16.74 -12.60
N ILE A 96 1.81 15.92 -12.36
CA ILE A 96 1.66 14.47 -12.24
C ILE A 96 0.75 14.11 -11.05
N VAL A 97 0.95 14.73 -9.90
CA VAL A 97 0.12 14.50 -8.71
C VAL A 97 -1.35 14.83 -8.97
N VAL A 98 -1.65 15.96 -9.62
CA VAL A 98 -3.02 16.35 -9.98
C VAL A 98 -3.63 15.32 -10.94
N LEU A 99 -2.89 14.87 -11.95
CA LEU A 99 -3.36 13.87 -12.90
C LEU A 99 -3.66 12.52 -12.21
N ILE A 100 -2.84 12.10 -11.25
CA ILE A 100 -3.11 10.89 -10.46
C ILE A 100 -4.39 11.03 -9.64
N GLN A 101 -4.64 12.21 -9.03
CA GLN A 101 -5.89 12.42 -8.30
C GLN A 101 -7.10 12.45 -9.26
N ALA A 102 -6.97 13.06 -10.43
CA ALA A 102 -8.02 13.03 -11.46
C ALA A 102 -8.31 11.60 -11.95
N ALA A 103 -7.29 10.76 -12.03
CA ALA A 103 -7.41 9.37 -12.48
C ALA A 103 -8.23 8.47 -11.52
N ASN A 104 -8.50 8.91 -10.28
CA ASN A 104 -9.44 8.21 -9.37
C ASN A 104 -10.86 8.12 -9.96
N ILE A 105 -11.18 8.94 -10.97
CA ILE A 105 -12.44 8.83 -11.72
C ILE A 105 -12.65 7.45 -12.33
N GLY A 106 -11.57 6.74 -12.68
CA GLY A 106 -11.65 5.37 -13.20
C GLY A 106 -12.32 4.38 -12.25
N GLY A 107 -11.98 4.45 -10.97
CA GLY A 107 -12.63 3.66 -9.92
C GLY A 107 -14.10 4.02 -9.72
N VAL A 108 -14.45 5.31 -9.83
CA VAL A 108 -15.82 5.79 -9.74
C VAL A 108 -16.63 5.28 -10.94
N ILE A 109 -16.11 5.41 -12.15
CA ILE A 109 -16.76 4.90 -13.37
C ILE A 109 -17.01 3.40 -13.26
N TYR A 110 -16.02 2.63 -12.81
CA TYR A 110 -16.18 1.19 -12.60
C TYR A 110 -17.29 0.89 -11.57
N GLY A 111 -17.32 1.59 -10.42
CA GLY A 111 -18.35 1.42 -9.39
C GLY A 111 -19.76 1.71 -9.92
N VAL A 112 -19.91 2.79 -10.69
CA VAL A 112 -21.18 3.16 -11.36
C VAL A 112 -21.60 2.09 -12.37
N MET A 113 -20.66 1.63 -13.21
CA MET A 113 -20.94 0.56 -14.18
C MET A 113 -21.40 -0.74 -13.49
N GLN A 114 -20.80 -1.13 -12.39
CA GLN A 114 -21.21 -2.31 -11.62
C GLN A 114 -22.63 -2.15 -11.04
N GLN A 115 -23.02 -0.95 -10.67
CA GLN A 115 -24.35 -0.69 -10.14
C GLN A 115 -25.44 -0.74 -11.23
N PHE A 116 -25.18 -0.13 -12.40
CA PHE A 116 -26.19 -0.05 -13.48
C PHE A 116 -26.19 -1.28 -14.40
N CYS A 117 -25.03 -1.94 -14.56
CA CYS A 117 -24.87 -3.09 -15.46
C CYS A 117 -24.65 -4.41 -14.72
N LYS A 118 -25.36 -4.61 -13.56
CA LYS A 118 -25.21 -5.81 -12.73
C LYS A 118 -25.24 -7.09 -13.59
N GLY A 119 -24.16 -7.88 -13.52
CA GLY A 119 -24.03 -9.17 -14.18
C GLY A 119 -23.73 -9.16 -15.70
N LYS A 120 -23.72 -7.99 -16.36
CA LYS A 120 -23.39 -7.88 -17.81
C LYS A 120 -21.90 -7.68 -18.07
N VAL A 121 -21.16 -7.08 -17.14
CA VAL A 121 -19.73 -6.80 -17.29
C VAL A 121 -18.92 -7.78 -16.45
N SER A 122 -18.06 -8.52 -17.12
CA SER A 122 -17.12 -9.44 -16.45
C SER A 122 -15.94 -8.67 -15.88
N ASP A 123 -15.72 -8.74 -14.55
CA ASP A 123 -14.55 -8.14 -13.88
C ASP A 123 -13.24 -8.57 -14.57
N SER A 124 -13.14 -9.84 -14.95
CA SER A 124 -11.95 -10.37 -15.63
C SER A 124 -11.69 -9.74 -17.01
N LEU A 125 -12.74 -9.35 -17.73
CA LEU A 125 -12.58 -8.62 -19.00
C LEU A 125 -12.08 -7.21 -18.74
N PHE A 126 -12.67 -6.53 -17.76
CA PHE A 126 -12.29 -5.16 -17.40
C PHE A 126 -10.84 -5.09 -16.91
N ILE A 127 -10.40 -6.03 -16.06
CA ILE A 127 -9.00 -6.18 -15.66
C ILE A 127 -8.09 -6.37 -16.88
N SER A 128 -8.48 -7.25 -17.82
CA SER A 128 -7.67 -7.50 -19.03
C SER A 128 -7.48 -6.24 -19.85
N ILE A 129 -8.54 -5.46 -20.05
CA ILE A 129 -8.51 -4.21 -20.79
C ILE A 129 -7.63 -3.17 -20.09
N LEU A 130 -7.80 -2.99 -18.77
CA LEU A 130 -6.99 -2.05 -18.00
C LEU A 130 -5.51 -2.41 -18.04
N MET A 131 -5.15 -3.67 -17.83
CA MET A 131 -3.74 -4.09 -17.87
C MET A 131 -3.14 -3.95 -19.27
N PHE A 132 -3.92 -4.22 -20.31
CA PHE A 132 -3.48 -3.98 -21.69
C PHE A 132 -3.21 -2.49 -21.96
N ILE A 133 -4.13 -1.60 -21.53
CA ILE A 133 -3.94 -0.15 -21.60
C ILE A 133 -2.69 0.28 -20.85
N GLY A 134 -2.46 -0.26 -19.65
CA GLY A 134 -1.26 0.01 -18.85
C GLY A 134 0.04 -0.40 -19.55
N CYS A 135 0.06 -1.58 -20.16
CA CYS A 135 1.20 -2.05 -20.97
C CYS A 135 1.43 -1.13 -22.18
N LEU A 136 0.38 -0.81 -22.91
CA LEU A 136 0.47 0.05 -24.10
C LEU A 136 0.96 1.46 -23.71
N SER A 137 0.45 2.02 -22.60
CA SER A 137 0.85 3.35 -22.12
C SER A 137 2.34 3.39 -21.75
N LEU A 138 2.86 2.36 -21.06
CA LEU A 138 4.28 2.27 -20.72
C LEU A 138 5.16 2.12 -21.96
N LEU A 139 4.73 1.30 -22.91
CA LEU A 139 5.45 1.14 -24.17
C LEU A 139 5.51 2.46 -24.94
N LEU A 140 4.39 3.15 -25.10
CA LEU A 140 4.33 4.46 -25.75
C LEU A 140 5.15 5.50 -24.99
N MET A 141 5.11 5.48 -23.64
CA MET A 141 5.88 6.40 -22.81
C MET A 141 7.39 6.23 -23.05
N SER A 142 7.89 5.02 -23.29
CA SER A 142 9.32 4.79 -23.58
C SER A 142 9.82 5.47 -24.85
N PHE A 143 8.92 5.78 -25.79
CA PHE A 143 9.24 6.47 -27.05
C PHE A 143 8.90 7.97 -27.03
N PHE A 144 7.82 8.36 -26.32
CA PHE A 144 7.25 9.69 -26.40
C PHE A 144 7.45 10.56 -25.15
N TYR A 145 8.13 10.10 -24.10
CA TYR A 145 8.30 10.83 -22.85
C TYR A 145 9.02 12.19 -23.01
N GLY A 146 9.89 12.33 -24.00
CA GLY A 146 10.65 13.57 -24.27
C GLY A 146 10.00 14.48 -25.33
N GLN A 147 8.83 14.12 -25.85
CA GLN A 147 8.15 14.91 -26.87
C GLN A 147 7.36 16.05 -26.22
N THR A 148 7.41 17.22 -26.84
CA THR A 148 6.74 18.43 -26.37
C THR A 148 5.77 18.96 -27.40
N VAL A 149 4.71 19.65 -26.96
CA VAL A 149 3.71 20.31 -27.81
C VAL A 149 3.61 21.77 -27.36
N GLU A 150 3.55 22.67 -28.32
CA GLU A 150 3.34 24.10 -28.05
C GLU A 150 1.85 24.40 -27.81
N ILE A 151 1.53 24.95 -26.65
CA ILE A 151 0.17 25.38 -26.30
C ILE A 151 0.25 26.82 -25.76
N GLY A 152 -0.45 27.74 -26.39
CA GLY A 152 -0.48 29.14 -25.95
C GLY A 152 0.87 29.84 -25.94
N GLY A 153 1.80 29.45 -26.84
CA GLY A 153 3.14 30.02 -26.93
C GLY A 153 4.17 29.43 -25.94
N ASN A 154 3.77 28.41 -25.13
CA ASN A 154 4.68 27.69 -24.26
C ASN A 154 4.75 26.21 -24.63
N LEU A 155 5.93 25.61 -24.45
CA LEU A 155 6.12 24.18 -24.63
C LEU A 155 5.57 23.42 -23.40
N HIS A 156 4.93 22.27 -23.65
CA HIS A 156 4.39 21.39 -22.62
C HIS A 156 4.67 19.92 -22.94
N SER A 157 4.94 19.11 -21.91
CA SER A 157 5.14 17.65 -22.03
C SER A 157 3.81 16.89 -22.15
N VAL A 158 2.93 17.31 -23.08
CA VAL A 158 1.58 16.75 -23.21
C VAL A 158 1.58 15.24 -23.43
N PRO A 159 2.43 14.63 -24.29
CA PRO A 159 2.46 13.18 -24.45
C PRO A 159 2.82 12.44 -23.16
N LEU A 160 3.83 12.93 -22.42
CA LEU A 160 4.19 12.35 -21.11
C LEU A 160 3.03 12.43 -20.13
N LEU A 161 2.42 13.60 -19.98
CA LEU A 161 1.31 13.82 -19.03
C LEU A 161 0.08 13.00 -19.36
N ALA A 162 -0.27 12.87 -20.65
CA ALA A 162 -1.38 12.02 -21.12
C ALA A 162 -1.12 10.54 -20.83
N LEU A 163 0.09 10.04 -21.07
CA LEU A 163 0.47 8.66 -20.80
C LEU A 163 0.56 8.38 -19.29
N VAL A 164 1.03 9.34 -18.50
CA VAL A 164 0.97 9.25 -17.02
C VAL A 164 -0.48 9.17 -16.54
N PHE A 165 -1.39 9.97 -17.07
CA PHE A 165 -2.81 9.90 -16.73
C PHE A 165 -3.41 8.52 -17.03
N THR A 166 -3.10 7.93 -18.19
CA THR A 166 -3.59 6.57 -18.54
C THR A 166 -2.98 5.49 -17.62
N CYS A 167 -1.71 5.59 -17.28
CA CYS A 167 -1.09 4.72 -16.26
C CYS A 167 -1.75 4.89 -14.89
N ALA A 168 -2.05 6.13 -14.50
CA ALA A 168 -2.73 6.44 -13.24
C ALA A 168 -4.17 5.90 -13.20
N LEU A 169 -4.91 5.95 -14.31
CA LEU A 169 -6.23 5.31 -14.41
C LEU A 169 -6.16 3.82 -14.08
N VAL A 170 -5.16 3.11 -14.60
CA VAL A 170 -4.95 1.69 -14.29
C VAL A 170 -4.65 1.52 -12.81
N ALA A 171 -3.69 2.27 -12.26
CA ALA A 171 -3.27 2.16 -10.88
C ALA A 171 -4.40 2.48 -9.89
N CYS A 172 -5.14 3.56 -10.09
CA CYS A 172 -6.24 3.96 -9.21
C CYS A 172 -7.43 2.99 -9.29
N THR A 173 -7.75 2.48 -10.48
CA THR A 173 -8.85 1.52 -10.67
C THR A 173 -8.49 0.14 -10.14
N SER A 174 -7.20 -0.26 -10.17
CA SER A 174 -6.74 -1.56 -9.69
C SER A 174 -7.11 -1.81 -8.23
N SER A 175 -7.04 -0.78 -7.39
CA SER A 175 -7.35 -0.87 -5.95
C SER A 175 -8.81 -1.30 -5.69
N VAL A 176 -9.73 -0.92 -6.57
CA VAL A 176 -11.16 -1.25 -6.45
C VAL A 176 -11.50 -2.59 -7.13
N LEU A 177 -10.68 -3.03 -8.10
CA LEU A 177 -11.00 -4.15 -8.99
C LEU A 177 -10.18 -5.41 -8.70
N PHE A 178 -8.87 -5.27 -8.44
CA PHE A 178 -7.96 -6.43 -8.32
C PHE A 178 -8.12 -7.16 -6.99
N ILE A 179 -8.31 -6.42 -5.88
CA ILE A 179 -8.51 -7.03 -4.56
C ILE A 179 -9.80 -7.86 -4.51
N PRO A 180 -10.98 -7.37 -4.97
CA PRO A 180 -12.21 -8.18 -5.05
C PRO A 180 -12.06 -9.39 -6.00
N TYR A 181 -11.29 -9.27 -7.07
CA TYR A 181 -11.00 -10.41 -7.93
C TYR A 181 -10.18 -11.48 -7.19
N MET A 182 -9.13 -11.08 -6.46
CA MET A 182 -8.27 -11.97 -5.69
C MET A 182 -8.96 -12.54 -4.45
N SER A 183 -9.95 -11.87 -3.88
CA SER A 183 -10.74 -12.40 -2.76
C SER A 183 -11.55 -13.65 -3.12
N ARG A 184 -11.75 -13.93 -4.42
CA ARG A 184 -12.35 -15.18 -4.91
C ARG A 184 -11.42 -16.40 -4.81
N PHE A 185 -10.14 -16.17 -4.50
CA PHE A 185 -9.15 -17.20 -4.20
C PHE A 185 -9.02 -17.37 -2.69
N ARG A 186 -8.30 -18.41 -2.25
CA ARG A 186 -8.02 -18.62 -0.82
C ARG A 186 -7.27 -17.41 -0.24
N GLU A 187 -7.52 -17.10 1.03
CA GLU A 187 -6.89 -15.96 1.73
C GLU A 187 -5.36 -15.91 1.60
N THR A 188 -4.71 -17.08 1.55
CA THR A 188 -3.25 -17.19 1.38
C THR A 188 -2.76 -16.55 0.08
N TYR A 189 -3.50 -16.68 -1.02
CA TYR A 189 -3.14 -16.07 -2.31
C TYR A 189 -3.40 -14.56 -2.35
N LEU A 190 -4.37 -14.07 -1.56
CA LEU A 190 -4.56 -12.63 -1.36
C LEU A 190 -3.35 -12.00 -0.67
N VAL A 191 -2.74 -12.70 0.31
CA VAL A 191 -1.50 -12.24 0.95
C VAL A 191 -0.36 -12.16 -0.08
N SER A 192 -0.22 -13.18 -0.95
CA SER A 192 0.79 -13.17 -2.02
C SER A 192 0.58 -12.01 -3.01
N TYR A 193 -0.68 -11.68 -3.34
CA TYR A 193 -1.04 -10.50 -4.13
C TYR A 193 -0.60 -9.20 -3.43
N MET A 194 -0.86 -9.04 -2.14
CA MET A 194 -0.47 -7.84 -1.37
C MET A 194 1.06 -7.70 -1.27
N ILE A 195 1.79 -8.81 -1.16
CA ILE A 195 3.26 -8.79 -1.26
C ILE A 195 3.68 -8.25 -2.62
N GLY A 196 3.05 -8.71 -3.70
CA GLY A 196 3.28 -8.22 -5.05
C GLY A 196 3.00 -6.72 -5.19
N GLU A 197 1.92 -6.23 -4.61
CA GLU A 197 1.60 -4.81 -4.58
C GLU A 197 2.71 -3.99 -3.89
N GLY A 198 3.27 -4.48 -2.79
CA GLY A 198 4.47 -3.87 -2.17
C GLY A 198 5.70 -3.89 -3.08
N LEU A 199 5.91 -4.95 -3.85
CA LEU A 199 7.00 -5.05 -4.84
C LEU A 199 6.85 -4.05 -5.99
N SER A 200 5.65 -3.55 -6.28
CA SER A 200 5.42 -2.53 -7.31
C SER A 200 6.17 -1.22 -7.09
N ALA A 201 6.49 -0.88 -5.85
CA ALA A 201 7.34 0.27 -5.51
C ALA A 201 8.81 -0.14 -5.34
N PHE A 202 9.05 -1.32 -4.75
CA PHE A 202 10.39 -1.79 -4.39
C PHE A 202 11.26 -2.09 -5.63
N VAL A 203 10.69 -2.81 -6.62
CA VAL A 203 11.44 -3.23 -7.82
C VAL A 203 11.84 -2.04 -8.70
N PRO A 204 10.95 -1.08 -9.04
CA PRO A 204 11.39 0.13 -9.77
C PRO A 204 12.43 0.94 -9.02
N SER A 205 12.34 1.05 -7.69
CA SER A 205 13.29 1.79 -6.89
C SER A 205 14.68 1.16 -6.94
N ILE A 206 14.80 -0.18 -6.81
CA ILE A 206 16.09 -0.86 -6.99
C ILE A 206 16.64 -0.64 -8.41
N THR A 207 15.78 -0.82 -9.43
CA THR A 207 16.19 -0.63 -10.83
C THR A 207 16.68 0.81 -11.07
N SER A 208 16.01 1.81 -10.50
CA SER A 208 16.39 3.22 -10.57
C SER A 208 17.70 3.51 -9.81
N LEU A 209 17.90 2.91 -8.62
CA LEU A 209 19.16 3.03 -7.89
C LEU A 209 20.35 2.43 -8.67
N LEU A 210 20.13 1.31 -9.37
CA LEU A 210 21.13 0.72 -10.26
C LEU A 210 21.39 1.59 -11.49
N GLN A 211 20.37 2.29 -12.03
CA GLN A 211 20.49 3.24 -13.12
C GLN A 211 21.34 4.45 -12.71
N GLY A 212 21.11 4.97 -11.52
CA GLY A 212 21.67 6.22 -11.04
C GLY A 212 21.19 7.45 -11.83
N VAL A 213 21.72 8.61 -11.50
CA VAL A 213 21.43 9.88 -12.18
C VAL A 213 22.68 10.52 -12.82
N GLY A 214 23.79 9.77 -12.86
CA GLY A 214 25.08 10.24 -13.39
C GLY A 214 25.83 11.19 -12.46
N GLY A 215 25.13 11.97 -11.65
CA GLY A 215 25.71 12.93 -10.71
C GLY A 215 24.90 14.20 -10.57
N ASN A 216 25.50 15.20 -9.90
CA ASN A 216 24.88 16.53 -9.79
C ASN A 216 25.18 17.36 -11.06
N PRO A 217 24.28 18.30 -11.44
CA PRO A 217 24.50 19.22 -12.55
C PRO A 217 25.76 20.05 -12.33
N VAL A 218 26.55 20.22 -13.37
CA VAL A 218 27.77 21.06 -13.37
C VAL A 218 27.69 22.10 -14.49
N CYS A 219 28.25 23.30 -14.24
CA CYS A 219 28.36 24.33 -15.25
C CYS A 219 29.50 24.03 -16.20
N ARG A 220 29.22 23.90 -17.49
CA ARG A 220 30.20 23.71 -18.56
C ARG A 220 30.30 24.94 -19.41
N GLU A 221 31.53 25.41 -19.65
CA GLU A 221 31.79 26.51 -20.57
C GLU A 221 31.50 26.04 -22.01
N VAL A 222 30.63 26.75 -22.70
CA VAL A 222 30.34 26.52 -24.13
C VAL A 222 31.19 27.50 -24.92
N ASN A 223 31.99 26.99 -25.88
CA ASN A 223 32.78 27.81 -26.79
C ASN A 223 31.83 28.72 -27.60
N SER A 224 31.69 29.97 -27.18
CA SER A 224 31.05 31.01 -27.97
C SER A 224 32.10 31.76 -28.73
N THR A 225 31.83 32.03 -30.02
CA THR A 225 32.65 32.83 -30.91
C THR A 225 32.71 34.30 -30.49
N ASP A 226 31.86 34.71 -29.55
CA ASP A 226 31.78 36.02 -28.90
C ASP A 226 32.54 36.04 -27.58
N SER A 227 33.12 37.19 -27.26
CA SER A 227 33.98 37.44 -26.06
C SER A 227 33.28 37.24 -24.70
N ILE A 228 32.04 36.78 -24.67
CA ILE A 228 31.26 36.53 -23.47
C ILE A 228 31.22 35.01 -23.23
N LYS A 229 31.84 34.57 -22.13
CA LYS A 229 31.81 33.17 -21.68
C LYS A 229 30.36 32.79 -21.36
N LYS A 230 29.80 31.87 -22.14
CA LYS A 230 28.47 31.33 -21.92
C LYS A 230 28.61 29.99 -21.19
N TYR A 231 27.94 29.86 -20.03
CA TYR A 231 27.90 28.62 -19.28
C TYR A 231 26.57 27.92 -19.53
N GLU A 232 26.61 26.61 -19.73
CA GLU A 232 25.43 25.77 -19.89
C GLU A 232 25.44 24.67 -18.82
N GLN A 233 24.26 24.37 -18.30
CA GLN A 233 24.07 23.32 -17.31
C GLN A 233 24.23 21.96 -17.98
N TYR A 234 25.27 21.20 -17.58
CA TYR A 234 25.49 19.85 -18.01
C TYR A 234 25.07 18.87 -16.91
N VAL A 235 24.13 17.99 -17.23
CA VAL A 235 23.71 16.88 -16.34
C VAL A 235 24.42 15.62 -16.83
N PRO A 236 25.29 14.98 -16.01
CA PRO A 236 25.93 13.74 -16.42
C PRO A 236 24.91 12.65 -16.73
N PRO A 237 25.11 11.82 -17.77
CA PRO A 237 24.16 10.79 -18.13
C PRO A 237 24.12 9.65 -17.10
N PRO A 238 22.94 9.04 -16.87
CA PRO A 238 22.82 7.82 -16.08
C PRO A 238 23.44 6.61 -16.79
N LEU A 239 23.59 5.47 -16.11
CA LEU A 239 24.15 4.24 -16.67
C LEU A 239 23.36 3.73 -17.89
N PHE A 240 22.05 3.90 -17.87
CA PHE A 240 21.17 3.62 -19.01
C PHE A 240 20.02 4.64 -19.07
N SER A 241 19.47 4.83 -20.27
CA SER A 241 18.52 5.90 -20.56
C SER A 241 17.16 5.69 -19.84
N VAL A 242 16.40 6.77 -19.68
CA VAL A 242 15.00 6.74 -19.21
C VAL A 242 14.14 5.82 -20.08
N SER A 243 14.35 5.85 -21.42
CA SER A 243 13.66 4.95 -22.35
C SER A 243 13.92 3.47 -22.01
N THR A 244 15.19 3.08 -21.77
CA THR A 244 15.56 1.72 -21.39
C THR A 244 14.91 1.33 -20.06
N PHE A 245 14.89 2.23 -19.08
CA PHE A 245 14.20 2.01 -17.80
C PHE A 245 12.70 1.75 -18.03
N LEU A 246 12.02 2.59 -18.82
CA LEU A 246 10.59 2.45 -19.10
C LEU A 246 10.27 1.15 -19.84
N VAL A 247 11.17 0.69 -20.75
CA VAL A 247 11.04 -0.62 -21.40
C VAL A 247 11.18 -1.77 -20.38
N LEU A 248 12.10 -1.68 -19.42
CA LEU A 248 12.21 -2.69 -18.34
C LEU A 248 10.92 -2.74 -17.50
N ILE A 249 10.37 -1.59 -17.13
CA ILE A 249 9.10 -1.52 -16.39
C ILE A 249 7.94 -2.06 -17.25
N PHE A 250 7.93 -1.78 -18.55
CA PHE A 250 6.97 -2.37 -19.50
C PHE A 250 7.06 -3.89 -19.51
N CYS A 251 8.26 -4.48 -19.57
CA CYS A 251 8.44 -5.94 -19.54
C CYS A 251 7.88 -6.55 -18.25
N LEU A 252 8.10 -5.90 -17.09
CA LEU A 252 7.54 -6.33 -15.82
C LEU A 252 6.02 -6.18 -15.78
N GLN A 253 5.47 -5.12 -16.34
CA GLN A 253 4.02 -4.92 -16.47
C GLN A 253 3.39 -5.97 -17.37
N LEU A 254 4.04 -6.30 -18.49
CA LEU A 254 3.63 -7.38 -19.39
C LEU A 254 3.65 -8.75 -18.69
N LEU A 255 4.70 -9.03 -17.90
CA LEU A 255 4.78 -10.24 -17.08
C LEU A 255 3.62 -10.31 -16.07
N SER A 256 3.27 -9.20 -15.44
CA SER A 256 2.11 -9.10 -14.57
C SER A 256 0.80 -9.36 -15.32
N PHE A 257 0.64 -8.81 -16.51
CA PHE A 257 -0.53 -9.05 -17.36
C PHE A 257 -0.65 -10.52 -17.77
N ILE A 258 0.45 -11.13 -18.21
CA ILE A 258 0.50 -12.58 -18.52
C ILE A 258 0.11 -13.41 -17.30
N SER A 259 0.62 -13.05 -16.13
CA SER A 259 0.29 -13.74 -14.86
C SER A 259 -1.20 -13.66 -14.53
N PHE A 260 -1.85 -12.52 -14.78
CA PHE A 260 -3.31 -12.39 -14.66
C PHE A 260 -4.05 -13.31 -15.65
N ILE A 261 -3.63 -13.36 -16.92
CA ILE A 261 -4.23 -14.24 -17.92
C ILE A 261 -4.08 -15.72 -17.50
N LEU A 262 -2.92 -16.11 -16.97
CA LEU A 262 -2.69 -17.46 -16.46
C LEU A 262 -3.56 -17.76 -15.23
N LEU A 263 -3.72 -16.82 -14.28
CA LEU A 263 -4.65 -16.96 -13.15
C LEU A 263 -6.11 -17.17 -13.60
N LYS A 264 -6.49 -16.52 -14.70
CA LYS A 264 -7.84 -16.65 -15.28
C LYS A 264 -8.05 -17.97 -16.02
N THR A 265 -7.05 -18.47 -16.76
CA THR A 265 -7.19 -19.56 -17.74
C THR A 265 -6.79 -20.92 -17.21
N LEU A 266 -5.74 -21.01 -16.39
CA LEU A 266 -5.19 -22.29 -15.95
C LEU A 266 -6.19 -23.11 -15.11
N PRO A 267 -6.35 -24.43 -15.38
CA PRO A 267 -7.28 -25.29 -14.65
C PRO A 267 -6.93 -25.39 -13.15
N ILE A 268 -5.64 -25.37 -12.80
CA ILE A 268 -5.16 -25.37 -11.42
C ILE A 268 -5.66 -24.13 -10.68
N CYS A 269 -5.59 -22.95 -11.29
CA CYS A 269 -6.05 -21.68 -10.72
C CYS A 269 -7.58 -21.66 -10.57
N LYS A 270 -8.31 -22.17 -11.58
CA LYS A 270 -9.77 -22.31 -11.53
C LYS A 270 -10.21 -23.23 -10.39
N LYS A 271 -9.50 -24.35 -10.16
CA LYS A 271 -9.76 -25.27 -9.05
C LYS A 271 -9.59 -24.58 -7.68
N GLN A 272 -8.55 -23.76 -7.51
CA GLN A 272 -8.31 -23.02 -6.27
C GLN A 272 -9.37 -21.92 -6.01
N ARG A 273 -9.92 -21.32 -7.06
CA ARG A 273 -11.03 -20.37 -6.99
C ARG A 273 -12.36 -21.04 -6.62
N ASN A 274 -12.69 -22.18 -7.24
CA ASN A 274 -13.96 -22.88 -7.01
C ASN A 274 -14.00 -23.62 -5.66
N SER A 275 -12.86 -24.01 -5.11
CA SER A 275 -12.75 -24.65 -3.81
C SER A 275 -13.27 -23.77 -2.66
N GLN A 276 -13.17 -22.46 -2.78
CA GLN A 276 -13.68 -21.52 -1.77
C GLN A 276 -15.22 -21.38 -1.84
N SER A 277 -15.80 -21.37 -3.05
CA SER A 277 -17.26 -21.35 -3.23
C SER A 277 -17.92 -22.58 -2.61
N SER A 278 -17.31 -23.75 -2.76
CA SER A 278 -17.83 -25.01 -2.21
C SER A 278 -17.71 -25.09 -0.69
N SER A 279 -16.66 -24.53 -0.10
CA SER A 279 -16.46 -24.48 1.35
C SER A 279 -17.44 -23.50 2.03
N SER A 280 -17.73 -22.38 1.40
CA SER A 280 -18.70 -21.41 1.90
C SER A 280 -20.14 -21.96 1.87
N TYR A 281 -20.48 -22.73 0.81
CA TYR A 281 -21.79 -23.39 0.69
C TYR A 281 -21.99 -24.50 1.72
N LYS A 282 -20.92 -25.24 2.04
CA LYS A 282 -20.97 -26.32 3.03
C LYS A 282 -21.15 -25.80 4.47
N ASN A 283 -20.46 -24.69 4.82
CA ASN A 283 -20.62 -24.07 6.13
C ASN A 283 -22.01 -23.43 6.34
N ASN A 284 -22.63 -22.90 5.29
CA ASN A 284 -24.00 -22.37 5.39
C ASN A 284 -25.03 -23.47 5.59
N ASN A 285 -24.89 -24.63 4.93
CA ASN A 285 -25.80 -25.76 5.10
C ASN A 285 -25.63 -26.46 6.46
N GLU A 286 -24.42 -26.51 7.03
CA GLU A 286 -24.20 -27.04 8.39
C GLU A 286 -24.80 -26.14 9.45
N ASN A 287 -24.76 -24.79 9.27
CA ASN A 287 -25.41 -23.84 10.17
C ASN A 287 -26.94 -23.82 10.06
N GLU A 288 -27.52 -24.07 8.90
CA GLU A 288 -28.97 -24.25 8.76
C GLU A 288 -29.44 -25.60 9.31
N GLY A 289 -28.66 -26.66 9.15
CA GLY A 289 -28.96 -27.97 9.74
C GLY A 289 -28.95 -27.96 11.28
N VAL A 290 -28.04 -27.22 11.91
CA VAL A 290 -27.98 -27.05 13.37
C VAL A 290 -29.09 -26.14 13.90
N ARG A 291 -29.56 -25.18 13.10
CA ARG A 291 -30.66 -24.30 13.50
C ARG A 291 -32.03 -25.00 13.37
N SER A 292 -32.18 -25.96 12.46
CA SER A 292 -33.41 -26.74 12.28
C SER A 292 -33.57 -27.83 13.36
N SER A 293 -32.51 -28.25 14.07
CA SER A 293 -32.54 -29.27 15.11
C SER A 293 -32.75 -28.72 16.53
N MET A 294 -32.90 -27.41 16.73
CA MET A 294 -33.10 -26.74 18.02
C MET A 294 -34.45 -26.01 18.16
N MET A 295 -35.52 -26.39 17.41
CA MET A 295 -36.88 -25.91 17.70
C MET A 295 -37.63 -26.97 18.49
N PRO A 296 -38.10 -26.67 19.72
CA PRO A 296 -39.03 -27.54 20.43
C PRO A 296 -40.42 -27.43 19.78
N SER A 297 -40.98 -28.58 19.48
CA SER A 297 -42.36 -28.75 19.05
C SER A 297 -43.35 -28.26 20.12
N SER A 298 -44.27 -27.37 19.78
CA SER A 298 -45.52 -27.14 20.50
C SER A 298 -46.64 -26.77 19.51
N PRO A 299 -47.92 -27.15 19.83
CA PRO A 299 -48.87 -27.56 18.84
C PRO A 299 -49.84 -26.48 18.35
N GLU A 300 -50.44 -26.80 17.19
CA GLU A 300 -51.58 -26.21 16.49
C GLU A 300 -52.59 -25.41 17.31
N LYS A 301 -52.99 -24.27 16.75
CA LYS A 301 -54.41 -23.99 16.53
C LYS A 301 -54.59 -22.96 15.38
N GLY A 302 -55.38 -23.41 14.40
CA GLY A 302 -55.68 -22.67 13.19
C GLY A 302 -56.55 -21.45 13.41
N ARG A 303 -56.52 -20.54 12.47
CA ARG A 303 -57.71 -19.95 11.82
C ARG A 303 -57.34 -19.09 10.61
N SER A 304 -58.12 -19.32 9.62
CA SER A 304 -58.20 -18.75 8.28
C SER A 304 -58.49 -17.23 8.24
N LEU A 305 -58.20 -16.68 7.08
CA LEU A 305 -58.96 -15.76 6.21
C LEU A 305 -58.41 -14.36 6.01
N THR A 306 -58.22 -14.10 4.71
CA THR A 306 -58.49 -12.94 3.84
C THR A 306 -57.62 -11.72 3.91
N SER A 307 -56.93 -11.52 2.83
CA SER A 307 -57.16 -10.63 1.66
C SER A 307 -56.93 -9.14 1.91
N ASP A 308 -56.33 -8.58 0.92
CA ASP A 308 -56.31 -7.23 0.37
C ASP A 308 -55.35 -6.18 0.93
N GLY A 309 -54.51 -5.76 0.02
CA GLY A 309 -54.59 -4.42 -0.54
C GLY A 309 -53.42 -3.51 -0.24
N ASP A 310 -52.71 -3.24 -1.27
CA ASP A 310 -52.32 -1.91 -1.75
C ASP A 310 -51.06 -1.20 -1.23
N ASN A 311 -50.26 -0.91 -2.20
CA ASN A 311 -49.38 0.26 -2.47
C ASN A 311 -48.70 1.03 -1.33
N GLY A 312 -47.38 1.06 -1.43
CA GLY A 312 -46.56 2.05 -0.76
C GLY A 312 -45.11 2.05 -1.23
N ARG A 313 -44.81 2.84 -2.25
CA ARG A 313 -43.47 3.22 -2.69
C ARG A 313 -42.58 3.65 -1.51
N GLY A 314 -41.43 3.02 -1.38
CA GLY A 314 -40.36 3.46 -0.50
C GLY A 314 -39.03 2.90 -1.00
N SER A 315 -38.36 3.65 -1.88
CA SER A 315 -37.02 3.39 -2.36
C SER A 315 -36.03 3.47 -1.19
N ALA A 316 -35.65 2.35 -0.64
CA ALA A 316 -34.52 2.26 0.29
C ALA A 316 -33.34 1.67 -0.47
N PHE A 317 -32.33 2.50 -0.67
CA PHE A 317 -31.00 2.21 -1.18
C PHE A 317 -30.28 1.30 -0.19
N MET A 318 -30.35 -0.01 -0.38
CA MET A 318 -29.53 -0.98 0.34
C MET A 318 -28.33 -1.36 -0.49
N THR A 319 -27.20 -0.78 -0.14
CA THR A 319 -25.87 -1.28 -0.50
C THR A 319 -25.64 -2.54 0.31
N GLU A 320 -25.81 -3.68 -0.32
CA GLU A 320 -25.43 -4.98 0.25
C GLU A 320 -23.90 -5.09 0.20
N SER A 321 -23.26 -4.64 1.28
CA SER A 321 -21.86 -4.99 1.57
C SER A 321 -21.83 -6.43 2.04
N HIS A 322 -21.28 -7.33 1.21
CA HIS A 322 -20.93 -8.67 1.64
C HIS A 322 -20.00 -8.57 2.86
N ASP A 323 -20.55 -8.86 4.01
CA ASP A 323 -19.83 -9.04 5.25
C ASP A 323 -18.86 -10.22 5.08
N PHE A 324 -17.59 -9.92 5.13
CA PHE A 324 -16.53 -10.90 5.25
C PHE A 324 -16.46 -11.37 6.69
N GLU A 325 -17.28 -12.33 7.01
CA GLU A 325 -17.35 -12.96 8.32
C GLU A 325 -16.23 -14.02 8.43
N SER A 326 -15.19 -13.67 9.17
CA SER A 326 -14.18 -14.60 9.64
C SER A 326 -14.78 -15.48 10.74
N SER A 327 -14.63 -16.80 10.62
CA SER A 327 -15.00 -17.84 11.59
C SER A 327 -14.74 -17.43 13.04
N PRO A 328 -15.68 -17.67 13.96
CA PRO A 328 -15.49 -17.38 15.37
C PRO A 328 -14.62 -18.45 16.03
N SER A 329 -13.41 -18.08 16.45
CA SER A 329 -12.75 -18.74 17.56
C SER A 329 -13.42 -18.32 18.87
N PRO A 330 -13.66 -19.21 19.82
CA PRO A 330 -14.41 -18.90 21.03
C PRO A 330 -13.51 -18.21 22.06
N VAL A 331 -13.33 -16.91 21.92
CA VAL A 331 -13.01 -16.00 23.03
C VAL A 331 -13.73 -14.70 22.74
N THR A 332 -14.86 -14.50 23.35
CA THR A 332 -15.64 -13.27 23.37
C THR A 332 -14.86 -12.18 24.12
N ALA A 333 -13.88 -11.58 23.45
CA ALA A 333 -13.42 -10.25 23.82
C ALA A 333 -14.42 -9.27 23.20
N GLN A 334 -15.34 -8.73 24.00
CA GLN A 334 -16.19 -7.60 23.63
C GLN A 334 -15.30 -6.49 23.08
N THR A 335 -15.26 -6.33 21.77
CA THR A 335 -14.58 -5.21 21.11
C THR A 335 -15.34 -3.94 21.50
N LYS A 336 -14.82 -3.21 22.47
CA LYS A 336 -15.36 -1.93 22.92
C LYS A 336 -15.52 -1.01 21.71
N LYS A 337 -16.77 -0.72 21.35
CA LYS A 337 -17.12 0.15 20.22
C LYS A 337 -16.36 1.47 20.36
N MET A 338 -15.72 1.91 19.29
CA MET A 338 -14.93 3.14 19.28
C MET A 338 -15.83 4.35 19.57
N ASN A 339 -15.38 5.26 20.44
CA ASN A 339 -16.08 6.50 20.74
C ASN A 339 -16.16 7.37 19.46
N ASN A 340 -17.29 8.05 19.23
CA ASN A 340 -17.50 8.91 18.07
C ASN A 340 -16.42 9.99 17.94
N MET A 341 -15.97 10.58 19.03
CA MET A 341 -14.88 11.55 19.01
C MET A 341 -13.58 10.94 18.48
N THR A 342 -13.17 9.77 18.99
CA THR A 342 -11.98 9.05 18.52
C THR A 342 -12.11 8.66 17.05
N TYR A 343 -13.30 8.27 16.61
CA TYR A 343 -13.61 7.94 15.23
C TYR A 343 -13.36 9.15 14.31
N THR A 344 -13.92 10.31 14.67
CA THR A 344 -13.76 11.56 13.91
C THR A 344 -12.30 12.02 13.87
N VAL A 345 -11.60 11.96 15.01
CA VAL A 345 -10.17 12.31 15.08
C VAL A 345 -9.34 11.46 14.13
N PHE A 346 -9.55 10.15 14.10
CA PHE A 346 -8.85 9.27 13.15
C PHE A 346 -9.16 9.58 11.68
N LEU A 347 -10.40 9.95 11.35
CA LEU A 347 -10.75 10.36 9.99
C LEU A 347 -10.04 11.67 9.59
N ILE A 348 -9.98 12.65 10.49
CA ILE A 348 -9.25 13.90 10.24
C ILE A 348 -7.75 13.63 10.09
N MET A 349 -7.16 12.83 10.99
CA MET A 349 -5.75 12.45 10.89
C MET A 349 -5.45 11.75 9.56
N GLN A 350 -6.35 10.86 9.10
CA GLN A 350 -6.20 10.17 7.82
C GLN A 350 -6.26 11.15 6.64
N ALA A 351 -7.20 12.09 6.65
CA ALA A 351 -7.31 13.10 5.61
C ALA A 351 -6.06 14.00 5.56
N CYS A 352 -5.58 14.48 6.71
CA CYS A 352 -4.36 15.27 6.80
C CYS A 352 -3.12 14.50 6.34
N ALA A 353 -2.94 13.26 6.82
CA ALA A 353 -1.83 12.40 6.42
C ALA A 353 -1.85 12.15 4.89
N SER A 354 -3.03 11.95 4.31
CA SER A 354 -3.17 11.73 2.86
C SER A 354 -2.98 13.03 2.07
N ALA A 355 -3.41 14.18 2.56
CA ALA A 355 -3.18 15.48 1.94
C ALA A 355 -1.68 15.76 1.82
N LEU A 356 -0.93 15.47 2.87
CA LEU A 356 0.52 15.66 2.86
C LEU A 356 1.20 14.59 1.98
N ALA A 357 0.98 13.31 2.24
CA ALA A 357 1.77 12.22 1.63
C ALA A 357 1.43 11.93 0.16
N ASN A 358 0.17 12.10 -0.25
CA ASN A 358 -0.28 11.78 -1.60
C ASN A 358 -0.53 13.03 -2.47
N GLY A 359 -0.50 14.22 -1.87
CA GLY A 359 -0.82 15.48 -2.54
C GLY A 359 0.33 16.49 -2.47
N LEU A 360 0.40 17.26 -1.39
CA LEU A 360 1.30 18.42 -1.27
C LEU A 360 2.77 18.02 -1.39
N PHE A 361 3.23 17.02 -0.64
CA PHE A 361 4.66 16.71 -0.56
C PHE A 361 5.24 16.14 -1.84
N PRO A 362 4.60 15.18 -2.54
CA PRO A 362 5.09 14.77 -3.85
C PRO A 362 5.18 15.91 -4.87
N ALA A 363 4.29 16.93 -4.76
CA ALA A 363 4.32 18.09 -5.63
C ALA A 363 5.53 19.01 -5.38
N ILE A 364 5.93 19.18 -4.11
CA ILE A 364 7.05 20.09 -3.72
C ILE A 364 8.40 19.36 -3.56
N GLN A 365 8.47 18.05 -3.81
CA GLN A 365 9.65 17.24 -3.52
C GLN A 365 10.89 17.72 -4.29
N SER A 366 10.74 18.14 -5.53
CA SER A 366 11.83 18.71 -6.34
C SER A 366 12.42 19.95 -5.67
N TYR A 367 11.58 20.85 -5.16
CA TYR A 367 12.04 22.09 -4.49
C TYR A 367 12.71 21.82 -3.14
N SER A 368 12.30 20.77 -2.44
CA SER A 368 12.95 20.39 -1.17
C SER A 368 14.30 19.69 -1.38
N CYS A 369 14.47 18.92 -2.45
CA CYS A 369 15.63 18.03 -2.63
C CYS A 369 16.68 18.56 -3.61
N LEU A 370 16.28 19.17 -4.74
CA LEU A 370 17.21 19.58 -5.80
C LEU A 370 18.23 20.66 -5.36
N PRO A 371 17.94 21.58 -4.44
CA PRO A 371 18.98 22.47 -3.90
C PRO A 371 20.16 21.73 -3.27
N TYR A 372 19.94 20.53 -2.72
CA TYR A 372 20.98 19.65 -2.17
C TYR A 372 21.64 18.76 -3.22
N GLY A 373 21.16 18.78 -4.46
CA GLY A 373 21.70 18.04 -5.58
C GLY A 373 20.76 16.95 -6.13
N ASN A 374 21.03 16.58 -7.38
CA ASN A 374 20.23 15.58 -8.09
C ASN A 374 20.36 14.18 -7.47
N VAL A 375 21.55 13.86 -6.93
CA VAL A 375 21.79 12.60 -6.22
C VAL A 375 20.94 12.52 -4.96
N ALA A 376 20.84 13.61 -4.17
CA ALA A 376 19.99 13.67 -2.98
C ALA A 376 18.49 13.48 -3.34
N TYR A 377 18.03 14.12 -4.43
CA TYR A 377 16.66 13.95 -4.91
C TYR A 377 16.38 12.50 -5.34
N HIS A 378 17.29 11.89 -6.09
CA HIS A 378 17.20 10.50 -6.53
C HIS A 378 17.14 9.52 -5.35
N LEU A 379 18.00 9.70 -4.36
CA LEU A 379 18.00 8.87 -3.15
C LEU A 379 16.72 9.06 -2.33
N ALA A 380 16.26 10.30 -2.16
CA ALA A 380 15.04 10.60 -1.41
C ALA A 380 13.79 9.92 -2.01
N ILE A 381 13.63 9.97 -3.35
CA ILE A 381 12.53 9.31 -4.04
C ILE A 381 12.61 7.79 -3.88
N ASN A 382 13.75 7.19 -4.20
CA ASN A 382 13.88 5.74 -4.25
C ASN A 382 13.81 5.11 -2.86
N LEU A 383 14.57 5.61 -1.90
CA LEU A 383 14.56 5.11 -0.52
C LEU A 383 13.23 5.41 0.18
N GLY A 384 12.63 6.58 -0.10
CA GLY A 384 11.29 6.92 0.38
C GLY A 384 10.22 5.95 -0.14
N SER A 385 10.25 5.61 -1.42
CA SER A 385 9.33 4.63 -2.03
C SER A 385 9.50 3.24 -1.41
N MET A 386 10.74 2.83 -1.08
CA MET A 386 11.02 1.58 -0.39
C MET A 386 10.59 1.60 1.08
N ALA A 387 10.57 2.75 1.74
CA ALA A 387 10.16 2.89 3.13
C ALA A 387 8.67 2.55 3.34
N ASN A 388 7.82 2.75 2.33
CA ASN A 388 6.38 2.44 2.40
C ASN A 388 6.11 0.94 2.66
N PRO A 389 6.53 -0.02 1.82
CA PRO A 389 6.36 -1.44 2.11
C PRO A 389 7.07 -1.88 3.39
N VAL A 390 8.23 -1.30 3.74
CA VAL A 390 8.92 -1.58 5.00
C VAL A 390 8.06 -1.19 6.20
N ALA A 391 7.40 -0.04 6.18
CA ALA A 391 6.47 0.38 7.22
C ALA A 391 5.29 -0.60 7.38
N CYS A 392 4.78 -1.17 6.28
CA CYS A 392 3.76 -2.23 6.31
C CYS A 392 4.25 -3.49 7.03
N TYR A 393 5.50 -3.91 6.77
CA TYR A 393 6.10 -5.05 7.46
C TYR A 393 6.32 -4.77 8.96
N ILE A 394 6.77 -3.58 9.32
CA ILE A 394 6.94 -3.19 10.73
C ILE A 394 5.61 -3.27 11.48
N LEU A 395 4.51 -2.79 10.89
CA LEU A 395 3.19 -2.86 11.55
C LEU A 395 2.74 -4.30 11.78
N PHE A 396 3.17 -5.25 10.97
CA PHE A 396 2.83 -6.67 11.17
C PHE A 396 3.39 -7.21 12.49
N PHE A 397 4.56 -6.73 12.91
CA PHE A 397 5.20 -7.14 14.17
C PHE A 397 4.83 -6.21 15.34
N VAL A 398 4.69 -4.92 15.09
CA VAL A 398 4.49 -3.88 16.10
C VAL A 398 3.24 -3.09 15.77
N THR A 399 2.11 -3.45 16.38
CA THR A 399 0.79 -2.85 16.11
C THR A 399 0.39 -1.85 17.20
N PHE A 400 0.74 -0.60 17.03
CA PHE A 400 0.24 0.50 17.85
C PHE A 400 -1.05 1.07 17.23
N THR A 401 -2.22 0.69 17.74
CA THR A 401 -3.53 1.12 17.19
C THR A 401 -4.33 1.99 18.18
N SER A 402 -3.75 2.39 19.31
CA SER A 402 -4.38 3.34 20.23
C SER A 402 -4.21 4.79 19.72
N LEU A 403 -5.17 5.66 20.06
CA LEU A 403 -5.10 7.07 19.66
C LEU A 403 -3.82 7.73 20.18
N SER A 404 -3.49 7.52 21.46
CA SER A 404 -2.29 8.08 22.09
C SER A 404 -1.00 7.64 21.41
N ALA A 405 -0.88 6.34 21.05
CA ALA A 405 0.30 5.83 20.38
C ALA A 405 0.44 6.37 18.95
N ILE A 406 -0.68 6.45 18.20
CA ILE A 406 -0.66 7.03 16.86
C ILE A 406 -0.34 8.53 16.92
N SER A 407 -0.88 9.27 17.90
CA SER A 407 -0.56 10.69 18.10
C SER A 407 0.91 10.91 18.49
N LEU A 408 1.49 10.00 19.28
CA LEU A 408 2.92 10.03 19.63
C LEU A 408 3.82 9.86 18.40
N ILE A 409 3.42 9.01 17.44
CA ILE A 409 4.14 8.84 16.16
C ILE A 409 3.86 10.01 15.22
N ALA A 410 2.65 10.58 15.23
CA ALA A 410 2.29 11.73 14.41
C ALA A 410 3.09 12.99 14.75
N PHE A 411 3.48 13.18 16.01
CA PHE A 411 4.28 14.33 16.43
C PHE A 411 5.64 14.43 15.72
N PRO A 412 6.55 13.42 15.80
CA PRO A 412 7.81 13.46 15.04
C PRO A 412 7.58 13.49 13.53
N THR A 413 6.51 12.86 13.03
CA THR A 413 6.15 12.94 11.61
C THR A 413 5.86 14.38 11.20
N LEU A 414 5.15 15.15 12.03
CA LEU A 414 4.86 16.55 11.78
C LEU A 414 6.14 17.40 11.83
N VAL A 415 7.05 17.16 12.77
CA VAL A 415 8.34 17.87 12.84
C VAL A 415 9.14 17.67 11.55
N VAL A 416 9.23 16.43 11.07
CA VAL A 416 9.91 16.12 9.81
C VAL A 416 9.18 16.74 8.62
N ALA A 417 7.85 16.74 8.62
CA ALA A 417 7.03 17.39 7.60
C ALA A 417 7.28 18.89 7.52
N VAL A 418 7.35 19.57 8.68
CA VAL A 418 7.70 21.01 8.75
C VAL A 418 9.09 21.27 8.20
N PHE A 419 10.07 20.43 8.55
CA PHE A 419 11.44 20.57 8.00
C PHE A 419 11.43 20.44 6.46
N ILE A 420 10.77 19.42 5.90
CA ILE A 420 10.65 19.25 4.44
C ILE A 420 9.97 20.46 3.78
N PHE A 421 8.92 20.99 4.39
CA PHE A 421 8.20 22.14 3.87
C PHE A 421 9.09 23.42 3.90
N VAL A 422 9.81 23.64 5.00
CA VAL A 422 10.75 24.77 5.14
C VAL A 422 11.86 24.67 4.11
N THR A 423 12.49 23.49 3.91
CA THR A 423 13.52 23.32 2.89
C THR A 423 13.01 23.62 1.48
N ALA A 424 11.75 23.27 1.18
CA ALA A 424 11.15 23.56 -0.12
C ALA A 424 10.85 25.06 -0.31
N THR A 425 10.34 25.76 0.73
CA THR A 425 10.03 27.20 0.66
C THR A 425 11.27 28.08 0.66
N MET A 426 12.37 27.62 1.26
CA MET A 426 13.66 28.31 1.24
C MET A 426 14.49 28.01 -0.02
N SER A 427 13.98 27.23 -0.96
CA SER A 427 14.64 27.03 -2.26
C SER A 427 14.86 28.39 -2.95
N PRO A 428 16.08 28.68 -3.48
CA PRO A 428 17.19 27.77 -3.76
C PRO A 428 18.24 27.61 -2.64
N GLU A 429 18.16 28.34 -1.54
CA GLU A 429 19.17 28.38 -0.47
C GLU A 429 18.63 27.85 0.87
N PRO A 430 18.24 26.56 0.96
CA PRO A 430 17.82 25.98 2.23
C PRO A 430 19.00 25.81 3.20
N PRO A 431 18.74 25.60 4.51
CA PRO A 431 19.78 25.37 5.50
C PRO A 431 20.70 24.20 5.13
N LEU A 432 22.01 24.34 5.36
CA LEU A 432 23.02 23.31 5.08
C LEU A 432 23.16 22.94 3.59
N VAL A 433 22.69 23.78 2.67
CA VAL A 433 22.95 23.62 1.23
C VAL A 433 24.47 23.54 0.97
N ASN A 434 24.89 22.79 -0.02
CA ASN A 434 26.30 22.52 -0.37
C ASN A 434 27.12 21.81 0.73
N THR A 435 26.48 21.08 1.65
CA THR A 435 27.15 20.24 2.64
C THR A 435 26.65 18.81 2.55
N SER A 436 27.53 17.82 2.71
CA SER A 436 27.17 16.41 2.73
C SER A 436 26.19 16.05 3.87
N SER A 437 26.25 16.80 4.97
CA SER A 437 25.30 16.66 6.08
C SER A 437 23.89 17.13 5.70
N GLY A 438 23.77 18.20 4.90
CA GLY A 438 22.49 18.67 4.38
C GLY A 438 21.87 17.69 3.39
N GLU A 439 22.68 17.14 2.46
CA GLU A 439 22.25 16.07 1.55
C GLU A 439 21.73 14.85 2.30
N ALA A 440 22.47 14.36 3.30
CA ALA A 440 22.06 13.22 4.11
C ALA A 440 20.78 13.54 4.92
N LEU A 441 20.69 14.73 5.50
CA LEU A 441 19.55 15.15 6.33
C LEU A 441 18.24 15.22 5.52
N VAL A 442 18.27 15.77 4.29
CA VAL A 442 17.07 15.84 3.46
C VAL A 442 16.63 14.44 3.02
N VAL A 443 17.57 13.55 2.63
CA VAL A 443 17.26 12.17 2.25
C VAL A 443 16.63 11.42 3.44
N ILE A 444 17.27 11.46 4.61
CA ILE A 444 16.75 10.81 5.83
C ILE A 444 15.36 11.35 6.19
N SER A 445 15.15 12.66 6.09
CA SER A 445 13.85 13.29 6.38
C SER A 445 12.76 12.76 5.46
N TRP A 446 13.01 12.63 4.16
CA TRP A 446 12.03 12.06 3.22
C TRP A 446 11.74 10.59 3.48
N VAL A 447 12.76 9.78 3.79
CA VAL A 447 12.60 8.36 4.14
C VAL A 447 11.78 8.20 5.43
N LEU A 448 12.13 8.97 6.47
CA LEU A 448 11.40 8.95 7.75
C LEU A 448 9.95 9.43 7.59
N PHE A 449 9.73 10.53 6.87
CA PHE A 449 8.38 11.03 6.61
C PHE A 449 7.53 9.97 5.91
N THR A 450 8.02 9.40 4.82
CA THR A 450 7.27 8.40 4.04
C THR A 450 7.00 7.14 4.86
N GLY A 451 7.98 6.66 5.61
CA GLY A 451 7.82 5.48 6.48
C GLY A 451 6.83 5.73 7.63
N LEU A 452 6.98 6.83 8.36
CA LEU A 452 6.12 7.15 9.51
C LEU A 452 4.67 7.43 9.08
N VAL A 453 4.46 8.21 8.01
CA VAL A 453 3.11 8.50 7.53
C VAL A 453 2.41 7.25 6.98
N SER A 454 3.15 6.35 6.33
CA SER A 454 2.62 5.06 5.88
C SER A 454 2.22 4.18 7.05
N TYR A 455 3.05 4.13 8.10
CA TYR A 455 2.71 3.43 9.34
C TYR A 455 1.44 3.99 9.99
N ILE A 456 1.31 5.32 10.12
CA ILE A 456 0.12 5.99 10.70
C ILE A 456 -1.14 5.61 9.90
N LYS A 457 -1.11 5.75 8.58
CA LYS A 457 -2.25 5.43 7.70
C LYS A 457 -2.69 3.98 7.87
N LEU A 458 -1.73 3.05 7.90
CA LEU A 458 -2.02 1.63 8.03
C LEU A 458 -2.50 1.25 9.45
N ALA A 459 -1.97 1.90 10.50
CA ALA A 459 -2.42 1.72 11.88
C ALA A 459 -3.88 2.17 12.06
N ILE A 460 -4.24 3.31 11.46
CA ILE A 460 -5.63 3.83 11.42
C ILE A 460 -6.54 2.85 10.66
N ALA A 461 -6.12 2.37 9.47
CA ALA A 461 -6.87 1.38 8.70
C ALA A 461 -7.13 0.11 9.51
N THR A 462 -6.11 -0.40 10.20
CA THR A 462 -6.21 -1.58 11.06
C THR A 462 -7.19 -1.35 12.21
N ARG A 463 -7.25 -0.15 12.77
CA ARG A 463 -8.20 0.21 13.83
C ARG A 463 -9.63 0.24 13.32
N PHE A 464 -9.87 0.82 12.15
CA PHE A 464 -11.20 0.82 11.51
C PHE A 464 -11.66 -0.59 11.14
N ARG A 465 -10.76 -1.43 10.62
CA ARG A 465 -11.05 -2.83 10.32
C ARG A 465 -11.49 -3.61 11.56
N LYS A 466 -10.84 -3.42 12.70
CA LYS A 466 -11.21 -4.06 13.98
C LYS A 466 -12.54 -3.56 14.54
N ASN A 467 -12.97 -2.36 14.19
CA ASN A 467 -14.23 -1.76 14.68
C ASN A 467 -15.45 -2.19 13.86
N GLY A 468 -15.24 -2.82 12.69
CA GLY A 468 -16.32 -3.27 11.78
C GLY A 468 -17.11 -2.14 11.13
N GLY A 469 -18.17 -2.52 10.39
CA GLY A 469 -19.13 -1.59 9.80
C GLY A 469 -18.57 -0.70 8.71
N LYS A 470 -19.13 0.52 8.58
CA LYS A 470 -18.80 1.49 7.51
C LYS A 470 -17.45 2.23 7.72
N GLY A 471 -16.67 1.88 8.76
CA GLY A 471 -15.46 2.60 9.12
C GLY A 471 -14.39 2.59 8.03
N LEU A 472 -14.17 1.44 7.39
CA LEU A 472 -13.18 1.29 6.33
C LEU A 472 -13.57 2.05 5.06
N PHE A 473 -14.87 2.16 4.76
CA PHE A 473 -15.40 3.00 3.67
C PHE A 473 -15.04 4.48 3.91
N TRP A 474 -15.34 5.01 5.10
CA TRP A 474 -15.02 6.40 5.43
C TRP A 474 -13.52 6.66 5.48
N TYR A 475 -12.72 5.69 5.93
CA TYR A 475 -11.26 5.75 5.83
C TYR A 475 -10.80 5.96 4.38
N GLY A 476 -11.32 5.16 3.44
CA GLY A 476 -11.00 5.28 2.01
C GLY A 476 -11.47 6.63 1.43
N ALA A 477 -12.69 7.06 1.76
CA ALA A 477 -13.23 8.34 1.32
C ALA A 477 -12.36 9.53 1.80
N MET A 478 -11.97 9.54 3.08
CA MET A 478 -11.11 10.60 3.64
C MET A 478 -9.68 10.56 3.09
N THR A 479 -9.20 9.38 2.71
CA THR A 479 -7.93 9.26 1.97
C THR A 479 -8.01 10.00 0.63
N GLN A 480 -9.06 9.78 -0.16
CA GLN A 480 -9.20 10.42 -1.48
C GLN A 480 -9.45 11.93 -1.36
N VAL A 481 -10.33 12.34 -0.46
CA VAL A 481 -10.61 13.77 -0.20
C VAL A 481 -9.33 14.50 0.24
N GLY A 482 -8.61 13.94 1.21
CA GLY A 482 -7.35 14.51 1.67
C GLY A 482 -6.32 14.62 0.54
N SER A 483 -6.11 13.54 -0.21
CA SER A 483 -5.17 13.51 -1.33
C SER A 483 -5.50 14.54 -2.41
N ALA A 484 -6.78 14.69 -2.78
CA ALA A 484 -7.22 15.68 -3.76
C ALA A 484 -7.00 17.12 -3.27
N ILE A 485 -7.36 17.41 -2.02
CA ILE A 485 -7.10 18.74 -1.40
C ILE A 485 -5.61 19.02 -1.41
N GLY A 486 -4.76 18.08 -0.98
CA GLY A 486 -3.31 18.24 -0.98
C GLY A 486 -2.72 18.48 -2.36
N ALA A 487 -3.20 17.74 -3.39
CA ALA A 487 -2.75 17.90 -4.78
C ALA A 487 -3.12 19.29 -5.35
N VAL A 488 -4.37 19.71 -5.18
CA VAL A 488 -4.83 21.03 -5.64
C VAL A 488 -4.08 22.14 -4.92
N THR A 489 -3.89 22.01 -3.60
CA THR A 489 -3.13 22.99 -2.80
C THR A 489 -1.68 23.05 -3.27
N GLY A 490 -1.02 21.89 -3.46
CA GLY A 490 0.37 21.84 -3.94
C GLY A 490 0.51 22.46 -5.32
N PHE A 491 -0.38 22.12 -6.26
CA PHE A 491 -0.39 22.69 -7.60
C PHE A 491 -0.60 24.21 -7.58
N ALA A 492 -1.57 24.70 -6.77
CA ALA A 492 -1.86 26.12 -6.65
C ALA A 492 -0.68 26.90 -6.05
N LEU A 493 -0.07 26.37 -5.00
CA LEU A 493 1.10 27.00 -4.36
C LEU A 493 2.29 27.08 -5.32
N LEU A 494 2.54 26.06 -6.13
CA LEU A 494 3.67 26.02 -7.04
C LEU A 494 3.47 26.94 -8.26
N ASN A 495 2.26 26.98 -8.83
CA ASN A 495 2.04 27.65 -10.11
C ASN A 495 1.51 29.09 -9.98
N TYR A 496 0.94 29.50 -8.82
CA TYR A 496 0.29 30.82 -8.69
C TYR A 496 0.86 31.72 -7.59
N THR A 497 1.67 31.19 -6.62
CA THR A 497 2.09 32.03 -5.48
C THR A 497 3.52 32.56 -5.57
N GLY A 498 4.38 31.96 -6.40
CA GLY A 498 5.82 32.30 -6.48
C GLY A 498 6.62 32.03 -5.19
N VAL A 499 6.04 31.31 -4.22
CA VAL A 499 6.72 30.93 -2.96
C VAL A 499 7.88 30.00 -3.22
N PHE A 500 7.70 29.07 -4.18
CA PHE A 500 8.71 28.09 -4.53
C PHE A 500 9.51 28.57 -5.74
N LYS A 501 10.82 28.62 -5.59
CA LYS A 501 11.72 29.09 -6.64
C LYS A 501 12.61 27.95 -7.12
N SER A 502 12.67 27.75 -8.42
CA SER A 502 13.63 26.85 -9.05
C SER A 502 15.01 27.52 -9.11
N TYR A 503 16.04 26.71 -9.12
CA TYR A 503 17.43 27.14 -9.19
C TYR A 503 18.07 26.57 -10.47
N SER A 504 18.85 27.41 -11.15
CA SER A 504 19.77 26.97 -12.19
C SER A 504 21.19 27.23 -11.67
N PRO A 505 22.06 26.19 -11.61
CA PRO A 505 23.42 26.38 -11.12
C PRO A 505 24.28 27.22 -12.07
N CYS A 506 23.81 27.48 -13.27
CA CYS A 506 24.44 28.23 -14.34
C CYS A 506 23.57 29.41 -14.78
#